data_652849c44b88aed3589fdf790fe21541
#
_entry.id   652849c44b88aed3589fdf790fe21541
#
_cell.length_a   1.000
_cell.length_b   1.000
_cell.length_c   1.000
_cell.angle_alpha   90.00
_cell.angle_beta   90.00
_cell.angle_gamma   90.00
#
_symmetry.space_group_name_H-M   'P 1'
#
loop_
_entity.id
_entity.type
_entity.pdbx_description
1 polymer ?
#
loop_
_entity_poly.entity_id
_entity_poly.type
_entity_poly.pdbx_seq_one_letter_code
_entity_poly.pdbx_strand_id
1 'polypeptide(L)'
;MIPTDLKPSAQRVLQYMIDYGSITGQQAINDLGMTELRSRISEITRAGFPIRKEWQNTRNKFGERISFVRYSLEVDDGTAES
;
A
#
# COMPACT_ATOMS: atom_id res chain seq x y z
N MET A 1 -3.02 12.51 10.10
CA MET A 1 -2.59 11.92 11.38
C MET A 1 -2.86 10.43 11.38
N ILE A 2 -1.93 9.65 11.87
CA ILE A 2 -2.07 8.20 11.88
C ILE A 2 -2.68 7.79 13.21
N PRO A 3 -3.78 7.04 13.19
CA PRO A 3 -4.42 6.64 14.45
C PRO A 3 -3.51 5.71 15.25
N THR A 4 -3.56 5.88 16.55
CA THR A 4 -2.72 5.09 17.43
C THR A 4 -3.30 3.70 17.70
N ASP A 5 -4.54 3.46 17.31
CA ASP A 5 -5.12 2.14 17.51
C ASP A 5 -4.72 1.16 16.41
N LEU A 6 -4.01 1.61 15.38
CA LEU A 6 -3.43 0.69 14.43
C LEU A 6 -2.16 0.08 15.03
N LYS A 7 -1.90 -1.17 14.67
CA LYS A 7 -0.65 -1.80 15.09
C LYS A 7 0.53 -1.07 14.47
N PRO A 8 1.69 -1.08 15.12
CA PRO A 8 2.86 -0.38 14.60
C PRO A 8 3.21 -0.76 13.16
N SER A 9 3.06 -2.02 12.79
CA SER A 9 3.37 -2.43 11.43
C SER A 9 2.38 -1.83 10.44
N ALA A 10 1.10 -1.75 10.82
CA ALA A 10 0.11 -1.12 9.96
C ALA A 10 0.37 0.38 9.85
N GLN A 11 0.80 1.01 10.94
CA GLN A 11 1.15 2.42 10.90
C GLN A 11 2.30 2.69 9.95
N ARG A 12 3.29 1.79 9.91
CA ARG A 12 4.41 1.94 9.00
C ARG A 12 3.98 1.85 7.54
N VAL A 13 3.06 0.93 7.25
CA VAL A 13 2.55 0.80 5.89
C VAL A 13 1.78 2.05 5.49
N LEU A 14 0.93 2.54 6.39
CA LEU A 14 0.17 3.74 6.11
C LEU A 14 1.09 4.94 5.88
N GLN A 15 2.10 5.10 6.75
CA GLN A 15 3.05 6.19 6.59
C GLN A 15 3.80 6.08 5.27
N TYR A 16 4.18 4.87 4.88
CA TYR A 16 4.89 4.66 3.62
C TYR A 16 4.03 5.14 2.45
N MET A 17 2.74 4.80 2.47
CA MET A 17 1.85 5.24 1.40
C MET A 17 1.68 6.74 1.38
N ILE A 18 1.65 7.37 2.56
CA ILE A 18 1.58 8.83 2.63
C ILE A 18 2.84 9.47 2.05
N ASP A 19 4.00 8.92 2.42
CA ASP A 19 5.27 9.52 2.00
C ASP A 19 5.59 9.28 0.54
N TYR A 20 5.26 8.10 0.03
CA TYR A 20 5.68 7.72 -1.32
C TYR A 20 4.52 7.53 -2.28
N GLY A 21 3.31 7.64 -1.81
CA GLY A 21 2.13 7.57 -2.66
C GLY A 21 1.56 6.18 -2.83
N SER A 22 2.36 5.14 -2.71
CA SER A 22 1.88 3.77 -2.89
C SER A 22 2.88 2.81 -2.29
N ILE A 23 2.46 1.54 -2.18
CA ILE A 23 3.33 0.49 -1.68
C ILE A 23 2.99 -0.80 -2.40
N THR A 24 4.01 -1.59 -2.72
CA THR A 24 3.84 -2.92 -3.28
C THR A 24 4.40 -3.93 -2.29
N GLY A 25 4.07 -5.21 -2.51
CA GLY A 25 4.61 -6.25 -1.65
C GLY A 25 6.12 -6.28 -1.64
N GLN A 26 6.74 -6.04 -2.80
CA GLN A 26 8.20 -6.04 -2.89
C GLN A 26 8.78 -4.89 -2.08
N GLN A 27 8.16 -3.72 -2.15
CA GLN A 27 8.62 -2.57 -1.40
C GLN A 27 8.45 -2.81 0.11
N ALA A 28 7.36 -3.45 0.50
CA ALA A 28 7.16 -3.76 1.91
C ALA A 28 8.26 -4.66 2.43
N ILE A 29 8.65 -5.66 1.64
CA ILE A 29 9.72 -6.57 2.04
C ILE A 29 11.05 -5.83 2.10
N ASN A 30 11.37 -5.08 1.06
CA ASN A 30 12.69 -4.46 0.95
C ASN A 30 12.87 -3.30 1.92
N ASP A 31 11.85 -2.50 2.09
CA ASP A 31 11.98 -1.27 2.86
C ASP A 31 11.51 -1.40 4.29
N LEU A 32 10.52 -2.25 4.54
CA LEU A 32 9.94 -2.39 5.87
C LEU A 32 10.18 -3.77 6.48
N GLY A 33 10.78 -4.70 5.72
CA GLY A 33 10.98 -6.05 6.20
C GLY A 33 9.69 -6.79 6.47
N MET A 34 8.64 -6.46 5.73
CA MET A 34 7.31 -6.93 6.04
C MET A 34 6.83 -7.89 4.95
N THR A 35 6.37 -9.07 5.35
CA THR A 35 5.85 -10.05 4.39
C THR A 35 4.33 -10.15 4.44
N GLU A 36 3.69 -9.46 5.37
CA GLU A 36 2.25 -9.56 5.58
C GLU A 36 1.53 -8.30 5.15
N LEU A 37 1.94 -7.75 4.03
CA LEU A 37 1.37 -6.48 3.59
C LEU A 37 -0.14 -6.54 3.44
N ARG A 38 -0.66 -7.63 2.88
CA ARG A 38 -2.09 -7.75 2.65
C ARG A 38 -2.88 -7.64 3.95
N SER A 39 -2.37 -8.27 5.02
CA SER A 39 -3.03 -8.19 6.32
C SER A 39 -3.02 -6.76 6.85
N ARG A 40 -1.91 -6.08 6.68
CA ARG A 40 -1.81 -4.70 7.16
C ARG A 40 -2.75 -3.79 6.37
N ILE A 41 -2.87 -4.03 5.07
CA ILE A 41 -3.79 -3.25 4.24
C ILE A 41 -5.23 -3.47 4.70
N SER A 42 -5.60 -4.70 5.05
CA SER A 42 -6.93 -4.97 5.57
C SER A 42 -7.20 -4.20 6.86
N GLU A 43 -6.22 -4.16 7.76
CA GLU A 43 -6.38 -3.42 9.00
C GLU A 43 -6.55 -1.94 8.76
N ILE A 44 -5.79 -1.39 7.83
CA ILE A 44 -5.89 0.03 7.50
C ILE A 44 -7.25 0.34 6.90
N THR A 45 -7.73 -0.54 6.02
CA THR A 45 -9.04 -0.35 5.41
C THR A 45 -10.14 -0.38 6.47
N ARG A 46 -10.04 -1.29 7.43
CA ARG A 46 -11.04 -1.36 8.49
C ARG A 46 -11.02 -0.14 9.38
N ALA A 47 -9.88 0.49 9.50
CA ALA A 47 -9.78 1.70 10.31
C ALA A 47 -10.38 2.92 9.62
N GLY A 48 -10.85 2.77 8.39
CA GLY A 48 -11.53 3.84 7.70
C GLY A 48 -10.72 4.55 6.62
N PHE A 49 -9.54 4.06 6.34
CA PHE A 49 -8.72 4.66 5.28
C PHE A 49 -8.99 3.96 3.97
N PRO A 50 -9.46 4.67 2.95
CA PRO A 50 -9.75 4.04 1.67
C PRO A 50 -8.47 3.67 0.96
N ILE A 51 -8.39 2.42 0.54
CA ILE A 51 -7.21 1.90 -0.14
C ILE A 51 -7.59 1.55 -1.57
N ARG A 52 -6.79 2.02 -2.50
CA ARG A 52 -6.96 1.71 -3.90
C ARG A 52 -5.99 0.60 -4.28
N LYS A 53 -6.48 -0.40 -4.98
CA LYS A 53 -5.67 -1.51 -5.44
C LYS A 53 -5.56 -1.41 -6.95
N GLU A 54 -4.33 -1.48 -7.46
CA GLU A 54 -4.10 -1.47 -8.89
C GLU A 54 -3.24 -2.65 -9.25
N TRP A 55 -3.70 -3.45 -10.21
CA TRP A 55 -2.91 -4.55 -10.72
C TRP A 55 -1.90 -4.02 -11.72
N GLN A 56 -0.66 -4.45 -11.54
CA GLN A 56 0.44 -4.07 -12.41
C GLN A 56 0.98 -5.31 -13.09
N ASN A 57 1.37 -5.17 -14.35
CA ASN A 57 1.98 -6.25 -15.07
C ASN A 57 3.37 -5.82 -15.49
N THR A 58 4.33 -6.72 -15.32
CA THR A 58 5.69 -6.43 -15.74
C THR A 58 6.35 -7.76 -16.10
N ARG A 59 7.63 -7.73 -16.44
CA ARG A 59 8.39 -8.92 -16.74
C ARG A 59 9.57 -8.99 -15.80
N ASN A 60 9.89 -10.21 -15.35
CA ASN A 60 11.08 -10.39 -14.55
C ASN A 60 12.30 -10.47 -15.48
N LYS A 61 13.46 -10.69 -14.89
CA LYS A 61 14.69 -10.71 -15.69
C LYS A 61 14.77 -11.89 -16.64
N PHE A 62 13.91 -12.87 -16.48
CA PHE A 62 13.85 -14.00 -17.40
C PHE A 62 12.84 -13.78 -18.51
N GLY A 63 12.22 -12.60 -18.57
CA GLY A 63 11.22 -12.30 -19.59
C GLY A 63 9.85 -12.84 -19.30
N GLU A 64 9.65 -13.44 -18.14
CA GLU A 64 8.35 -14.00 -17.77
C GLU A 64 7.44 -12.91 -17.26
N ARG A 65 6.16 -13.01 -17.61
CA ARG A 65 5.18 -12.03 -17.19
C ARG A 65 4.82 -12.27 -15.72
N ILE A 66 4.89 -11.21 -14.93
CA ILE A 66 4.48 -11.29 -13.54
C ILE A 66 3.48 -10.19 -13.27
N SER A 67 2.60 -10.44 -12.29
CA SER A 67 1.59 -9.47 -11.88
C SER A 67 1.75 -9.21 -10.40
N PHE A 68 1.49 -7.97 -10.00
CA PHE A 68 1.51 -7.63 -8.58
C PHE A 68 0.51 -6.51 -8.34
N VAL A 69 0.18 -6.31 -7.07
CA VAL A 69 -0.79 -5.29 -6.68
C VAL A 69 -0.05 -4.12 -6.05
N ARG A 70 -0.39 -2.94 -6.47
CA ARG A 70 0.08 -1.71 -5.86
C ARG A 70 -1.06 -1.11 -5.04
N TYR A 71 -0.79 -0.83 -3.79
CA TYR A 71 -1.77 -0.23 -2.90
C TYR A 71 -1.45 1.23 -2.71
N SER A 72 -2.48 2.07 -2.73
CA SER A 72 -2.30 3.49 -2.46
C SER A 72 -3.51 3.99 -1.70
N LEU A 73 -3.32 5.10 -0.99
CA LEU A 73 -4.45 5.75 -0.35
C LEU A 73 -5.27 6.44 -1.42
N GLU A 74 -6.56 6.22 -1.36
CA GLU A 74 -7.45 6.90 -2.28
C GLU A 74 -7.79 8.24 -1.64
N VAL A 75 -7.14 9.28 -2.14
CA VAL A 75 -7.31 10.60 -1.58
C VAL A 75 -8.44 11.29 -2.31
N ASP A 76 -9.46 11.65 -1.57
CA ASP A 76 -10.55 12.41 -2.13
C ASP A 76 -10.45 13.81 -1.55
N ASP A 77 -9.69 14.66 -2.20
CA ASP A 77 -9.51 16.00 -1.70
C ASP A 77 -10.43 16.96 -2.39
N GLY A 78 -11.40 16.47 -3.09
CA GLY A 78 -12.40 17.30 -3.70
C GLY A 78 -11.90 18.08 -4.88
N THR A 79 -10.60 18.20 -5.03
CA THR A 79 -10.11 18.92 -6.16
C THR A 79 -9.78 17.97 -7.24
N ALA A 80 -9.70 16.76 -6.86
CA ALA A 80 -9.39 15.81 -7.88
C ALA A 80 -10.41 15.81 -8.91
N GLU A 81 -11.36 16.42 -8.62
CA GLU A 81 -12.25 16.52 -9.49
C GLU A 81 -12.09 17.23 -10.36
N SER A 82 -11.59 17.57 -10.02
CA SER A 82 -11.41 18.15 -10.85
C SER A 82 -11.26 17.98 -11.70
#